data_231d4fcc8726e160c780b53180303b33
#
_entry.id   231d4fcc8726e160c780b53180303b33
#
_cell.length_a   1.000
_cell.length_b   1.000
_cell.length_c   1.000
_cell.angle_alpha   90.00
_cell.angle_beta   90.00
_cell.angle_gamma   90.00
#
_symmetry.space_group_name_H-M   'P 1'
#
loop_
_entity.id
_entity.type
_entity.pdbx_description
1 polymer ?
#
loop_
_entity_poly.entity_id
_entity_poly.type
_entity_poly.pdbx_seq_one_letter_code
_entity_poly.pdbx_strand_id
1 'polypeptide(L)'
;MKFKDWCVLKTKLSGICGSDHKQIFLDGNRDNPMTALISWPQVLGHEVVGYLEKGKSKSNLKVGDRIVLNPWISCLSRQINPPCIACQSGKNTLCRNFNKGTLTPGIHTGNSSDVTGGFAEYLPAHESMTIPIPDDITWEQALLSDPFSVAFHSILKVPVKPGSICAVYGCGNLGLLTILILKKVFDDVQVIAISRFSHQAAMAKKFGADLVINSSPTNRVIEEIADHVNCDIFSLKRKRPWLIEGVDYLFDTVASPETLEIGIRIVKARKKDTETNSLLSGVIVVTGVSSPKRYEWTPWYFKEISIIGSNAFAIEEFEDHREHAYFHYFRFLEEGRLNPTPIITHKFPLEEYKKAFLTARAQKKYKSIKVIFSFNDN
;
A
#
# COMPACT_ATOMS: atom_id res chain seq x y z
N MET A 1 14.18 -18.44 23.05
CA MET A 1 13.31 -18.48 21.85
C MET A 1 13.04 -19.91 21.45
N LYS A 2 11.80 -20.24 21.11
CA LYS A 2 11.39 -21.59 20.68
C LYS A 2 11.92 -21.99 19.29
N PHE A 3 12.33 -21.00 18.49
CA PHE A 3 12.69 -21.21 17.09
C PHE A 3 14.08 -20.68 16.79
N LYS A 4 14.83 -21.44 15.99
CA LYS A 4 16.14 -21.05 15.46
C LYS A 4 15.95 -19.87 14.48
N ASP A 5 16.94 -18.96 14.42
CA ASP A 5 16.99 -17.82 13.49
C ASP A 5 15.92 -16.72 13.75
N TRP A 6 15.37 -16.70 14.98
CA TRP A 6 14.47 -15.63 15.44
C TRP A 6 15.18 -14.68 16.39
N CYS A 7 14.81 -13.41 16.31
CA CYS A 7 15.28 -12.31 17.16
C CYS A 7 14.11 -11.62 17.87
N VAL A 8 14.44 -10.73 18.79
CA VAL A 8 13.49 -9.83 19.46
C VAL A 8 13.80 -8.42 19.00
N LEU A 9 12.79 -7.68 18.61
CA LEU A 9 12.87 -6.28 18.30
C LEU A 9 12.25 -5.46 19.43
N LYS A 10 12.90 -4.35 19.80
CA LYS A 10 12.33 -3.28 20.64
C LYS A 10 11.72 -2.24 19.72
N THR A 11 10.40 -2.08 19.79
CA THR A 11 9.66 -1.17 18.92
C THR A 11 10.00 0.30 19.24
N LYS A 12 10.32 1.09 18.22
CA LYS A 12 10.48 2.54 18.33
C LYS A 12 9.24 3.28 17.82
N LEU A 13 8.77 2.91 16.62
CA LEU A 13 7.52 3.41 16.04
C LEU A 13 6.74 2.26 15.43
N SER A 14 5.40 2.34 15.46
CA SER A 14 4.52 1.42 14.75
C SER A 14 3.36 2.16 14.08
N GLY A 15 3.15 1.91 12.79
CA GLY A 15 2.12 2.55 12.00
C GLY A 15 0.77 1.84 12.09
N ILE A 16 -0.31 2.62 12.13
CA ILE A 16 -1.68 2.07 12.02
C ILE A 16 -2.04 2.00 10.53
N CYS A 17 -2.35 0.81 10.05
CA CYS A 17 -2.82 0.53 8.69
C CYS A 17 -4.35 0.43 8.62
N GLY A 18 -4.89 0.61 7.42
CA GLY A 18 -6.32 0.39 7.18
C GLY A 18 -6.75 -1.08 7.41
N SER A 19 -5.85 -2.04 7.22
CA SER A 19 -6.10 -3.46 7.50
C SER A 19 -6.26 -3.75 9.00
N ASP A 20 -5.53 -3.04 9.89
CA ASP A 20 -5.69 -3.18 11.33
C ASP A 20 -7.08 -2.78 11.77
N HIS A 21 -7.63 -1.68 11.21
CA HIS A 21 -9.01 -1.27 11.48
C HIS A 21 -10.03 -2.34 11.09
N LYS A 22 -9.85 -2.96 9.92
CA LYS A 22 -10.78 -4.01 9.46
C LYS A 22 -10.75 -5.22 10.39
N GLN A 23 -9.60 -5.56 10.96
CA GLN A 23 -9.47 -6.66 11.91
C GLN A 23 -10.05 -6.31 13.29
N ILE A 24 -9.79 -5.10 13.80
CA ILE A 24 -10.29 -4.65 15.11
C ILE A 24 -11.81 -4.52 15.13
N PHE A 25 -12.39 -3.95 14.06
CA PHE A 25 -13.84 -3.71 13.98
C PHE A 25 -14.60 -4.84 13.29
N LEU A 26 -13.92 -5.92 12.89
CA LEU A 26 -14.48 -7.10 12.22
C LEU A 26 -15.32 -6.74 10.98
N ASP A 27 -14.92 -5.70 10.27
CA ASP A 27 -15.63 -5.21 9.09
C ASP A 27 -15.66 -6.30 8.00
N GLY A 28 -16.86 -6.85 7.71
CA GLY A 28 -17.06 -7.88 6.69
C GLY A 28 -16.41 -9.24 7.04
N ASN A 29 -16.43 -9.67 8.30
CA ASN A 29 -15.67 -10.81 8.81
C ASN A 29 -15.89 -12.14 8.05
N ARG A 30 -17.10 -12.46 7.56
CA ARG A 30 -17.38 -13.70 6.81
C ARG A 30 -16.96 -13.63 5.36
N ASP A 31 -17.09 -12.45 4.75
CA ASP A 31 -16.85 -12.24 3.32
C ASP A 31 -15.49 -11.61 3.03
N ASN A 32 -14.74 -11.27 4.09
CA ASN A 32 -13.40 -10.72 3.95
C ASN A 32 -12.37 -11.84 3.87
N PRO A 33 -11.74 -12.07 2.71
CA PRO A 33 -10.74 -13.14 2.53
C PRO A 33 -9.51 -13.00 3.45
N MET A 34 -9.26 -11.80 3.99
CA MET A 34 -8.19 -11.58 4.97
C MET A 34 -8.41 -12.37 6.27
N THR A 35 -9.65 -12.70 6.63
CA THR A 35 -9.94 -13.47 7.85
C THR A 35 -9.67 -14.97 7.72
N ALA A 36 -9.52 -15.49 6.50
CA ALA A 36 -9.29 -16.91 6.26
C ALA A 36 -7.85 -17.37 6.59
N LEU A 37 -6.90 -16.44 6.69
CA LEU A 37 -5.47 -16.71 6.86
C LEU A 37 -4.90 -16.02 8.11
N ILE A 38 -5.67 -15.97 9.18
CA ILE A 38 -5.27 -15.39 10.46
C ILE A 38 -5.51 -16.36 11.62
N SER A 39 -4.81 -16.20 12.70
CA SER A 39 -5.03 -16.95 13.94
C SER A 39 -5.15 -16.04 15.16
N TRP A 40 -5.81 -16.53 16.22
CA TRP A 40 -6.10 -15.78 17.43
C TRP A 40 -5.44 -16.42 18.64
N PRO A 41 -5.06 -15.69 19.72
CA PRO A 41 -5.18 -14.22 19.86
C PRO A 41 -4.15 -13.47 19.02
N GLN A 42 -4.38 -12.14 18.80
CA GLN A 42 -3.50 -11.30 18.00
C GLN A 42 -3.05 -10.05 18.77
N VAL A 43 -1.79 -9.63 18.53
CA VAL A 43 -1.30 -8.28 18.78
C VAL A 43 -0.96 -7.71 17.42
N LEU A 44 -1.72 -6.72 16.96
CA LEU A 44 -1.60 -6.15 15.62
C LEU A 44 -0.38 -5.22 15.45
N GLY A 45 -0.25 -4.62 14.27
CA GLY A 45 0.83 -3.72 13.90
C GLY A 45 1.91 -4.42 13.07
N HIS A 46 1.91 -4.13 11.77
CA HIS A 46 2.86 -4.74 10.82
C HIS A 46 3.83 -3.72 10.21
N GLU A 47 3.55 -2.44 10.31
CA GLU A 47 4.46 -1.36 9.92
C GLU A 47 5.31 -0.98 11.15
N VAL A 48 6.55 -1.46 11.23
CA VAL A 48 7.36 -1.37 12.46
C VAL A 48 8.80 -0.97 12.16
N VAL A 49 9.31 -0.04 12.95
CA VAL A 49 10.73 0.26 13.07
C VAL A 49 11.17 0.19 14.53
N GLY A 50 12.41 -0.22 14.75
CA GLY A 50 12.92 -0.36 16.10
C GLY A 50 14.38 -0.81 16.14
N TYR A 51 14.80 -1.29 17.30
CA TYR A 51 16.14 -1.78 17.53
C TYR A 51 16.16 -3.31 17.58
N LEU A 52 17.24 -3.91 17.10
CA LEU A 52 17.53 -5.32 17.39
C LEU A 52 17.88 -5.44 18.88
N GLU A 53 16.98 -6.01 19.67
CA GLU A 53 17.16 -6.13 21.12
C GLU A 53 17.90 -7.42 21.50
N LYS A 54 17.58 -8.54 20.82
CA LYS A 54 18.16 -9.84 21.12
C LYS A 54 18.16 -10.75 19.92
N GLY A 55 19.25 -11.51 19.76
CA GLY A 55 19.40 -12.51 18.69
C GLY A 55 20.43 -12.10 17.65
N LYS A 56 20.44 -12.80 16.52
CA LYS A 56 21.31 -12.51 15.37
C LYS A 56 20.44 -12.35 14.12
N SER A 57 20.91 -11.54 13.19
CA SER A 57 20.31 -11.38 11.87
C SER A 57 21.29 -11.82 10.79
N LYS A 58 20.78 -12.30 9.64
CA LYS A 58 21.60 -12.62 8.45
C LYS A 58 22.36 -11.42 7.90
N SER A 59 21.85 -10.22 8.14
CA SER A 59 22.42 -8.97 7.66
C SER A 59 23.65 -8.50 8.46
N ASN A 60 24.26 -9.36 9.29
CA ASN A 60 25.31 -8.99 10.24
C ASN A 60 24.91 -7.91 11.25
N LEU A 61 23.61 -7.68 11.44
CA LEU A 61 23.07 -6.75 12.42
C LEU A 61 23.46 -7.18 13.84
N LYS A 62 23.78 -6.19 14.67
CA LYS A 62 24.13 -6.34 16.09
C LYS A 62 22.98 -5.83 16.95
N VAL A 63 22.96 -6.27 18.21
CA VAL A 63 22.07 -5.69 19.22
C VAL A 63 22.32 -4.18 19.30
N GLY A 64 21.24 -3.41 19.27
CA GLY A 64 21.25 -1.95 19.21
C GLY A 64 21.13 -1.37 17.80
N ASP A 65 21.32 -2.17 16.75
CA ASP A 65 21.18 -1.68 15.37
C ASP A 65 19.72 -1.33 15.04
N ARG A 66 19.58 -0.31 14.21
CA ARG A 66 18.29 0.20 13.73
C ARG A 66 17.75 -0.67 12.60
N ILE A 67 16.52 -1.10 12.73
CA ILE A 67 15.89 -1.97 11.72
C ILE A 67 14.48 -1.49 11.35
N VAL A 68 14.08 -1.80 10.12
CA VAL A 68 12.69 -1.83 9.69
C VAL A 68 12.27 -3.28 9.46
N LEU A 69 11.06 -3.59 9.88
CA LEU A 69 10.48 -4.93 9.74
C LEU A 69 9.88 -5.13 8.35
N ASN A 70 10.33 -6.16 7.62
CA ASN A 70 9.55 -6.75 6.55
C ASN A 70 8.52 -7.71 7.18
N PRO A 71 7.22 -7.39 7.18
CA PRO A 71 6.27 -8.10 8.05
C PRO A 71 5.88 -9.52 7.57
N TRP A 72 6.25 -9.93 6.37
CA TRP A 72 5.70 -11.13 5.72
C TRP A 72 6.21 -12.44 6.30
N ILE A 73 5.28 -13.26 6.83
CA ILE A 73 5.57 -14.59 7.42
C ILE A 73 5.58 -15.63 6.29
N SER A 74 6.67 -15.67 5.54
CA SER A 74 6.84 -16.54 4.37
C SER A 74 7.44 -17.91 4.70
N CYS A 75 7.78 -18.73 3.71
CA CYS A 75 8.35 -20.05 3.89
C CYS A 75 9.58 -20.10 4.82
N LEU A 76 10.48 -19.08 4.74
CA LEU A 76 11.70 -19.07 5.55
C LEU A 76 11.37 -18.96 7.04
N SER A 77 10.56 -17.99 7.44
CA SER A 77 10.15 -17.82 8.83
C SER A 77 9.31 -18.99 9.35
N ARG A 78 8.64 -19.74 8.45
CA ARG A 78 7.89 -20.95 8.76
C ARG A 78 8.70 -22.24 8.73
N GLN A 79 10.02 -22.15 8.52
CA GLN A 79 10.94 -23.29 8.44
C GLN A 79 10.53 -24.31 7.36
N ILE A 80 10.00 -23.85 6.24
CA ILE A 80 9.60 -24.70 5.11
C ILE A 80 10.73 -24.73 4.08
N ASN A 81 11.30 -25.92 3.87
CA ASN A 81 12.36 -26.18 2.91
C ASN A 81 12.02 -27.42 2.07
N PRO A 82 12.03 -27.37 0.72
CA PRO A 82 12.29 -26.17 -0.07
C PRO A 82 11.16 -25.13 0.02
N PRO A 83 11.49 -23.83 -0.15
CA PRO A 83 10.47 -22.80 -0.21
C PRO A 83 9.53 -23.00 -1.42
N CYS A 84 8.30 -22.48 -1.34
CA CYS A 84 7.37 -22.49 -2.48
C CYS A 84 7.89 -21.61 -3.62
N ILE A 85 7.36 -21.83 -4.85
CA ILE A 85 7.80 -21.14 -6.07
C ILE A 85 7.74 -19.61 -5.95
N ALA A 86 6.73 -19.06 -5.25
CA ALA A 86 6.63 -17.63 -5.02
C ALA A 86 7.78 -17.11 -4.15
N CYS A 87 8.11 -17.81 -3.06
CA CYS A 87 9.23 -17.44 -2.19
C CYS A 87 10.59 -17.61 -2.87
N GLN A 88 10.76 -18.63 -3.73
CA GLN A 88 11.99 -18.81 -4.52
C GLN A 88 12.21 -17.65 -5.50
N SER A 89 11.13 -17.07 -6.04
CA SER A 89 11.18 -15.92 -6.95
C SER A 89 11.18 -14.55 -6.23
N GLY A 90 11.29 -14.52 -4.88
CA GLY A 90 11.29 -13.29 -4.09
C GLY A 90 9.91 -12.66 -3.86
N LYS A 91 8.83 -13.34 -4.30
CA LYS A 91 7.45 -12.85 -4.13
C LYS A 91 6.84 -13.38 -2.83
N ASN A 92 7.42 -13.02 -1.70
CA ASN A 92 7.06 -13.53 -0.38
C ASN A 92 5.61 -13.25 0.01
N THR A 93 5.05 -12.15 -0.47
CA THR A 93 3.64 -11.76 -0.26
C THR A 93 2.62 -12.67 -0.96
N LEU A 94 3.09 -13.50 -1.90
CA LEU A 94 2.31 -14.53 -2.59
C LEU A 94 2.66 -15.94 -2.11
N CYS A 95 3.22 -16.07 -0.92
CA CYS A 95 3.58 -17.37 -0.32
C CYS A 95 2.37 -18.31 -0.30
N ARG A 96 2.57 -19.56 -0.74
CA ARG A 96 1.51 -20.58 -0.77
C ARG A 96 1.33 -21.32 0.55
N ASN A 97 2.13 -20.96 1.57
CA ASN A 97 2.26 -21.72 2.80
C ASN A 97 1.94 -20.90 4.07
N PHE A 98 1.13 -19.86 3.96
CA PHE A 98 0.75 -19.00 5.11
C PHE A 98 0.04 -19.74 6.26
N ASN A 99 -0.45 -20.93 6.02
CA ASN A 99 -1.11 -21.82 6.98
C ASN A 99 -0.37 -23.14 7.24
N LYS A 100 0.90 -23.24 6.81
CA LYS A 100 1.72 -24.45 6.95
C LYS A 100 3.00 -24.16 7.72
N GLY A 101 3.76 -25.22 8.01
CA GLY A 101 5.04 -25.13 8.72
C GLY A 101 4.88 -25.06 10.23
N THR A 102 5.84 -24.45 10.92
CA THR A 102 5.95 -24.47 12.39
C THR A 102 5.11 -23.41 13.09
N LEU A 103 4.60 -22.41 12.34
CA LEU A 103 3.84 -21.29 12.88
C LEU A 103 2.33 -21.46 12.64
N THR A 104 1.54 -20.91 13.53
CA THR A 104 0.09 -20.77 13.32
C THR A 104 -0.23 -19.96 12.05
N PRO A 105 -1.42 -20.16 11.43
CA PRO A 105 -1.81 -19.41 10.25
C PRO A 105 -1.65 -17.90 10.44
N GLY A 106 -1.15 -17.23 9.41
CA GLY A 106 -0.95 -15.79 9.39
C GLY A 106 -0.13 -15.36 8.18
N ILE A 107 -0.52 -14.27 7.53
CA ILE A 107 0.15 -13.76 6.32
C ILE A 107 1.31 -12.83 6.67
N HIS A 108 1.18 -12.04 7.72
CA HIS A 108 2.19 -11.10 8.18
C HIS A 108 2.19 -11.00 9.72
N THR A 109 3.21 -10.36 10.26
CA THR A 109 3.34 -9.98 11.68
C THR A 109 2.03 -9.39 12.20
N GLY A 110 1.57 -9.86 13.35
CA GLY A 110 0.29 -9.46 13.94
C GLY A 110 -0.93 -10.25 13.47
N ASN A 111 -0.82 -11.07 12.41
CA ASN A 111 -1.91 -11.94 11.96
C ASN A 111 -1.80 -13.38 12.48
N SER A 112 -0.65 -13.79 12.97
CA SER A 112 -0.40 -15.10 13.59
C SER A 112 -0.35 -14.96 15.11
N SER A 113 -0.91 -15.91 15.84
CA SER A 113 -0.81 -15.95 17.30
C SER A 113 0.62 -16.25 17.81
N ASP A 114 1.48 -16.80 16.96
CA ASP A 114 2.90 -17.02 17.28
C ASP A 114 3.79 -15.81 16.94
N VAL A 115 3.34 -14.90 16.06
CA VAL A 115 4.12 -13.75 15.58
C VAL A 115 3.34 -12.48 15.85
N THR A 116 3.48 -11.99 17.08
CA THR A 116 2.85 -10.75 17.54
C THR A 116 3.39 -9.53 16.79
N GLY A 117 2.57 -8.49 16.68
CA GLY A 117 2.89 -7.26 15.95
C GLY A 117 3.44 -6.14 16.82
N GLY A 118 3.71 -5.01 16.18
CA GLY A 118 4.37 -3.84 16.75
C GLY A 118 3.48 -2.92 17.58
N PHE A 119 2.22 -3.29 17.86
CA PHE A 119 1.46 -2.61 18.92
C PHE A 119 1.84 -3.20 20.28
N ALA A 120 3.13 -3.34 20.48
CA ALA A 120 3.79 -3.84 21.67
C ALA A 120 5.22 -3.29 21.74
N GLU A 121 5.77 -3.18 22.96
CA GLU A 121 7.16 -2.74 23.19
C GLU A 121 8.20 -3.68 22.54
N TYR A 122 7.89 -4.96 22.53
CA TYR A 122 8.75 -6.01 21.98
C TYR A 122 7.95 -6.96 21.10
N LEU A 123 8.55 -7.39 19.99
CA LEU A 123 7.96 -8.36 19.09
C LEU A 123 9.00 -9.35 18.56
N PRO A 124 8.59 -10.59 18.25
CA PRO A 124 9.46 -11.55 17.58
C PRO A 124 9.58 -11.23 16.09
N ALA A 125 10.77 -11.38 15.54
CA ALA A 125 11.00 -11.34 14.10
C ALA A 125 11.98 -12.44 13.69
N HIS A 126 11.74 -13.06 12.54
CA HIS A 126 12.72 -13.95 11.94
C HIS A 126 13.83 -13.11 11.28
N GLU A 127 15.07 -13.62 11.24
CA GLU A 127 16.21 -12.89 10.67
C GLU A 127 15.96 -12.40 9.22
N SER A 128 15.17 -13.12 8.41
CA SER A 128 14.81 -12.71 7.05
C SER A 128 13.80 -11.57 6.97
N MET A 129 13.25 -11.17 8.10
CA MET A 129 12.27 -10.08 8.22
C MET A 129 12.93 -8.76 8.67
N THR A 130 14.21 -8.79 9.05
CA THR A 130 14.93 -7.61 9.56
C THR A 130 15.75 -6.97 8.44
N ILE A 131 15.52 -5.68 8.20
CA ILE A 131 16.25 -4.89 7.20
C ILE A 131 16.90 -3.72 7.91
N PRO A 132 18.22 -3.49 7.72
CA PRO A 132 18.90 -2.36 8.33
C PRO A 132 18.38 -1.03 7.80
N ILE A 133 18.27 -0.04 8.68
CA ILE A 133 17.94 1.34 8.32
C ILE A 133 19.26 2.10 8.13
N PRO A 134 19.49 2.76 6.98
CA PRO A 134 20.64 3.63 6.78
C PRO A 134 20.71 4.75 7.85
N ASP A 135 21.92 5.17 8.20
CA ASP A 135 22.15 6.11 9.33
C ASP A 135 21.47 7.46 9.13
N ASP A 136 21.45 7.96 7.89
CA ASP A 136 20.86 9.26 7.54
C ASP A 136 19.32 9.24 7.41
N ILE A 137 18.69 8.07 7.49
CA ILE A 137 17.24 7.92 7.42
C ILE A 137 16.61 8.06 8.81
N THR A 138 15.65 8.97 8.96
CA THR A 138 14.95 9.16 10.24
C THR A 138 13.99 7.99 10.54
N TRP A 139 13.55 7.85 11.79
CA TRP A 139 12.60 6.83 12.19
C TRP A 139 11.26 6.95 11.46
N GLU A 140 10.78 8.18 11.30
CA GLU A 140 9.55 8.49 10.58
C GLU A 140 9.64 8.15 9.10
N GLN A 141 10.77 8.43 8.47
CA GLN A 141 11.03 8.01 7.09
C GLN A 141 11.06 6.49 6.99
N ALA A 142 11.85 5.82 7.84
CA ALA A 142 11.97 4.36 7.82
C ALA A 142 10.64 3.65 8.05
N LEU A 143 9.77 4.18 8.92
CA LEU A 143 8.44 3.62 9.18
C LEU A 143 7.56 3.57 7.92
N LEU A 144 7.74 4.53 7.02
CA LEU A 144 6.96 4.62 5.79
C LEU A 144 7.44 3.67 4.68
N SER A 145 8.47 2.85 4.91
CA SER A 145 8.97 1.86 3.94
C SER A 145 7.90 0.87 3.52
N ASP A 146 7.09 0.38 4.46
CA ASP A 146 6.02 -0.58 4.17
C ASP A 146 4.94 0.04 3.25
N PRO A 147 4.21 1.09 3.65
CA PRO A 147 3.16 1.65 2.81
C PRO A 147 3.71 2.28 1.51
N PHE A 148 4.94 2.80 1.50
CA PHE A 148 5.60 3.25 0.27
C PHE A 148 5.77 2.08 -0.70
N SER A 149 6.28 0.96 -0.22
CA SER A 149 6.53 -0.21 -1.05
C SER A 149 5.26 -0.81 -1.63
N VAL A 150 4.15 -0.78 -0.88
CA VAL A 150 2.82 -1.16 -1.39
C VAL A 150 2.40 -0.26 -2.56
N ALA A 151 2.56 1.05 -2.42
CA ALA A 151 2.25 2.00 -3.48
C ALA A 151 3.19 1.84 -4.70
N PHE A 152 4.49 1.70 -4.47
CA PHE A 152 5.50 1.51 -5.51
C PHE A 152 5.25 0.22 -6.31
N HIS A 153 5.04 -0.91 -5.62
CA HIS A 153 4.68 -2.17 -6.26
C HIS A 153 3.43 -2.06 -7.14
N SER A 154 2.43 -1.29 -6.69
CA SER A 154 1.21 -1.09 -7.49
C SER A 154 1.47 -0.34 -8.79
N ILE A 155 2.34 0.67 -8.76
CA ILE A 155 2.72 1.44 -9.95
C ILE A 155 3.47 0.55 -10.94
N LEU A 156 4.37 -0.31 -10.46
CA LEU A 156 5.14 -1.23 -11.30
C LEU A 156 4.30 -2.36 -11.95
N LYS A 157 2.98 -2.46 -11.64
CA LYS A 157 2.08 -3.39 -12.36
C LYS A 157 1.72 -2.93 -13.76
N VAL A 158 1.99 -1.68 -14.09
CA VAL A 158 1.66 -1.07 -15.39
C VAL A 158 2.87 -0.31 -15.93
N PRO A 159 3.03 -0.24 -17.25
CA PRO A 159 4.16 0.43 -17.87
C PRO A 159 3.95 1.96 -17.92
N VAL A 160 4.05 2.62 -16.75
CA VAL A 160 3.98 4.09 -16.69
C VAL A 160 5.15 4.68 -17.48
N LYS A 161 4.84 5.53 -18.45
CA LYS A 161 5.82 6.18 -19.36
C LYS A 161 5.63 7.70 -19.33
N PRO A 162 6.62 8.48 -19.78
CA PRO A 162 6.43 9.90 -20.04
C PRO A 162 5.18 10.17 -20.91
N GLY A 163 4.39 11.17 -20.53
CA GLY A 163 3.11 11.48 -21.14
C GLY A 163 1.92 10.65 -20.63
N SER A 164 2.13 9.67 -19.74
CA SER A 164 1.01 8.91 -19.14
C SER A 164 0.12 9.80 -18.28
N ILE A 165 -1.19 9.59 -18.37
CA ILE A 165 -2.20 10.22 -17.51
C ILE A 165 -2.67 9.20 -16.47
N CYS A 166 -2.34 9.43 -15.21
CA CYS A 166 -2.65 8.55 -14.09
C CYS A 166 -3.70 9.17 -13.17
N ALA A 167 -4.78 8.46 -12.89
CA ALA A 167 -5.70 8.84 -11.81
C ALA A 167 -5.41 8.04 -10.54
N VAL A 168 -5.52 8.68 -9.38
CA VAL A 168 -5.42 8.04 -8.07
C VAL A 168 -6.73 8.25 -7.32
N TYR A 169 -7.48 7.17 -7.11
CA TYR A 169 -8.73 7.24 -6.36
C TYR A 169 -8.51 6.91 -4.89
N GLY A 170 -8.82 7.89 -4.03
CA GLY A 170 -8.59 7.82 -2.59
C GLY A 170 -7.23 8.40 -2.19
N CYS A 171 -7.23 9.62 -1.62
CA CYS A 171 -6.03 10.30 -1.16
C CYS A 171 -5.75 10.05 0.35
N GLY A 172 -5.91 8.80 0.78
CA GLY A 172 -5.41 8.32 2.06
C GLY A 172 -3.90 8.06 2.02
N ASN A 173 -3.37 7.33 2.99
CA ASN A 173 -1.95 7.02 3.10
C ASN A 173 -1.37 6.44 1.78
N LEU A 174 -1.95 5.35 1.25
CA LEU A 174 -1.46 4.72 0.02
C LEU A 174 -1.61 5.63 -1.20
N GLY A 175 -2.78 6.29 -1.37
CA GLY A 175 -2.99 7.15 -2.53
C GLY A 175 -2.07 8.36 -2.56
N LEU A 176 -1.79 8.97 -1.41
CA LEU A 176 -0.83 10.08 -1.32
C LEU A 176 0.60 9.62 -1.65
N LEU A 177 1.00 8.42 -1.21
CA LEU A 177 2.28 7.84 -1.58
C LEU A 177 2.34 7.51 -3.08
N THR A 178 1.26 6.98 -3.65
CA THR A 178 1.16 6.76 -5.11
C THR A 178 1.35 8.06 -5.89
N ILE A 179 0.67 9.15 -5.47
CA ILE A 179 0.82 10.48 -6.09
C ILE A 179 2.28 10.96 -5.97
N LEU A 180 2.86 10.88 -4.77
CA LEU A 180 4.24 11.32 -4.52
C LEU A 180 5.23 10.55 -5.41
N ILE A 181 5.09 9.23 -5.51
CA ILE A 181 5.96 8.39 -6.33
C ILE A 181 5.82 8.76 -7.81
N LEU A 182 4.60 8.82 -8.34
CA LEU A 182 4.34 9.17 -9.74
C LEU A 182 4.93 10.54 -10.11
N LYS A 183 4.91 11.51 -9.20
CA LYS A 183 5.39 12.87 -9.45
C LYS A 183 6.89 13.07 -9.18
N LYS A 184 7.54 12.18 -8.45
CA LYS A 184 8.92 12.36 -8.00
C LYS A 184 9.89 11.29 -8.50
N VAL A 185 9.36 10.15 -8.93
CA VAL A 185 10.17 9.01 -9.37
C VAL A 185 9.99 8.76 -10.88
N PHE A 186 8.84 9.13 -11.43
CA PHE A 186 8.56 9.00 -12.86
C PHE A 186 8.57 10.37 -13.55
N ASP A 187 9.14 10.42 -14.74
CA ASP A 187 9.24 11.65 -15.52
C ASP A 187 7.95 11.89 -16.32
N ASP A 188 7.56 13.17 -16.44
CA ASP A 188 6.48 13.69 -17.28
C ASP A 188 5.16 12.89 -17.16
N VAL A 189 4.74 12.60 -15.92
CA VAL A 189 3.46 11.94 -15.64
C VAL A 189 2.44 12.95 -15.15
N GLN A 190 1.27 12.99 -15.80
CA GLN A 190 0.11 13.75 -15.31
C GLN A 190 -0.63 12.94 -14.25
N VAL A 191 -0.89 13.54 -13.10
CA VAL A 191 -1.53 12.87 -11.97
C VAL A 191 -2.82 13.60 -11.55
N ILE A 192 -3.95 12.89 -11.68
CA ILE A 192 -5.27 13.33 -11.24
C ILE A 192 -5.61 12.65 -9.92
N ALA A 193 -5.76 13.44 -8.86
CA ALA A 193 -6.11 12.95 -7.53
C ALA A 193 -7.61 13.07 -7.27
N ILE A 194 -8.30 11.96 -6.93
CA ILE A 194 -9.71 11.95 -6.58
C ILE A 194 -9.85 11.78 -5.07
N SER A 195 -10.21 12.85 -4.37
CA SER A 195 -10.18 12.93 -2.91
C SER A 195 -11.55 13.16 -2.30
N ARG A 196 -11.82 12.49 -1.17
CA ARG A 196 -13.06 12.68 -0.41
C ARG A 196 -12.97 13.82 0.62
N PHE A 197 -11.79 14.09 1.16
CA PHE A 197 -11.59 15.01 2.27
C PHE A 197 -10.65 16.15 1.88
N SER A 198 -10.99 17.39 2.28
CA SER A 198 -10.23 18.58 1.93
C SER A 198 -8.77 18.57 2.39
N HIS A 199 -8.48 18.03 3.58
CA HIS A 199 -7.10 17.92 4.08
C HIS A 199 -6.26 16.94 3.27
N GLN A 200 -6.85 15.85 2.78
CA GLN A 200 -6.20 14.89 1.89
C GLN A 200 -6.00 15.50 0.49
N ALA A 201 -7.00 16.26 -0.02
CA ALA A 201 -6.90 17.01 -1.27
C ALA A 201 -5.75 18.03 -1.22
N ALA A 202 -5.62 18.76 -0.11
CA ALA A 202 -4.52 19.71 0.09
C ALA A 202 -3.14 19.02 0.08
N MET A 203 -3.04 17.82 0.71
CA MET A 203 -1.80 17.04 0.69
C MET A 203 -1.49 16.48 -0.70
N ALA A 204 -2.50 16.02 -1.45
CA ALA A 204 -2.33 15.57 -2.84
C ALA A 204 -1.77 16.70 -3.72
N LYS A 205 -2.30 17.91 -3.58
CA LYS A 205 -1.77 19.10 -4.28
C LYS A 205 -0.33 19.40 -3.86
N LYS A 206 -0.02 19.34 -2.55
CA LYS A 206 1.34 19.52 -2.03
C LYS A 206 2.33 18.51 -2.62
N PHE A 207 1.89 17.27 -2.85
CA PHE A 207 2.70 16.20 -3.46
C PHE A 207 2.80 16.30 -4.99
N GLY A 208 2.15 17.29 -5.59
CA GLY A 208 2.31 17.63 -6.98
C GLY A 208 1.23 17.08 -7.92
N ALA A 209 0.06 16.64 -7.40
CA ALA A 209 -1.06 16.30 -8.27
C ALA A 209 -1.45 17.48 -9.17
N ASP A 210 -1.57 17.24 -10.48
CA ASP A 210 -1.84 18.26 -11.50
C ASP A 210 -3.31 18.72 -11.42
N LEU A 211 -4.21 17.78 -11.10
CA LEU A 211 -5.62 18.05 -10.84
C LEU A 211 -6.06 17.36 -9.56
N VAL A 212 -6.88 18.04 -8.76
CA VAL A 212 -7.46 17.46 -7.54
C VAL A 212 -8.98 17.61 -7.57
N ILE A 213 -9.69 16.48 -7.68
CA ILE A 213 -11.14 16.43 -7.83
C ILE A 213 -11.79 15.94 -6.53
N ASN A 214 -12.94 16.51 -6.17
CA ASN A 214 -13.77 15.95 -5.10
C ASN A 214 -14.49 14.70 -5.60
N SER A 215 -14.43 13.60 -4.86
CA SER A 215 -15.06 12.33 -5.23
C SER A 215 -16.60 12.34 -5.29
N SER A 216 -17.24 13.44 -4.92
CA SER A 216 -18.71 13.59 -4.90
C SER A 216 -19.12 14.97 -5.42
N PRO A 217 -20.15 15.06 -6.29
CA PRO A 217 -20.92 13.93 -6.87
C PRO A 217 -20.16 13.20 -7.99
N THR A 218 -20.51 11.95 -8.21
CA THR A 218 -19.83 11.02 -9.15
C THR A 218 -19.74 11.54 -10.58
N ASN A 219 -20.81 12.13 -11.11
CA ASN A 219 -20.82 12.64 -12.49
C ASN A 219 -19.82 13.76 -12.68
N ARG A 220 -19.64 14.60 -11.67
CA ARG A 220 -18.64 15.67 -11.68
C ARG A 220 -17.22 15.14 -11.84
N VAL A 221 -16.89 13.98 -11.24
CA VAL A 221 -15.58 13.35 -11.41
C VAL A 221 -15.32 13.03 -12.89
N ILE A 222 -16.32 12.50 -13.60
CA ILE A 222 -16.21 12.14 -15.00
C ILE A 222 -16.06 13.41 -15.86
N GLU A 223 -16.87 14.43 -15.59
CA GLU A 223 -16.86 15.72 -16.30
C GLU A 223 -15.52 16.46 -16.12
N GLU A 224 -15.03 16.62 -14.88
CA GLU A 224 -13.76 17.30 -14.61
C GLU A 224 -12.56 16.57 -15.22
N ILE A 225 -12.60 15.21 -15.29
CA ILE A 225 -11.55 14.46 -15.98
C ILE A 225 -11.66 14.69 -17.50
N ALA A 226 -12.85 14.62 -18.08
CA ALA A 226 -13.06 14.85 -19.50
C ALA A 226 -12.55 16.22 -19.94
N ASP A 227 -12.88 17.26 -19.17
CA ASP A 227 -12.41 18.63 -19.42
C ASP A 227 -10.88 18.72 -19.34
N HIS A 228 -10.26 18.07 -18.32
CA HIS A 228 -8.82 18.13 -18.12
C HIS A 228 -8.03 17.40 -19.22
N VAL A 229 -8.52 16.23 -19.67
CA VAL A 229 -7.85 15.45 -20.73
C VAL A 229 -8.35 15.81 -22.14
N ASN A 230 -9.27 16.79 -22.24
CA ASN A 230 -9.88 17.26 -23.48
C ASN A 230 -10.48 16.11 -24.31
N CYS A 231 -11.36 15.31 -23.70
CA CYS A 231 -12.02 14.21 -24.38
C CYS A 231 -13.54 14.29 -24.32
N ASP A 232 -14.20 13.64 -25.29
CA ASP A 232 -15.66 13.58 -25.35
C ASP A 232 -16.26 12.67 -24.27
N ILE A 233 -17.41 13.08 -23.76
CA ILE A 233 -18.21 12.32 -22.84
C ILE A 233 -19.25 11.50 -23.62
N PHE A 234 -19.13 10.18 -23.56
CA PHE A 234 -20.16 9.29 -24.10
C PHE A 234 -21.32 9.17 -23.12
N SER A 235 -22.48 9.71 -23.50
CA SER A 235 -23.67 9.75 -22.65
C SER A 235 -24.87 9.08 -23.32
N LEU A 236 -25.52 8.20 -22.59
CA LEU A 236 -26.82 7.61 -22.97
C LEU A 236 -27.91 8.21 -22.10
N LYS A 237 -29.11 8.41 -22.68
CA LYS A 237 -30.27 8.95 -21.95
C LYS A 237 -30.48 8.19 -20.62
N ARG A 238 -30.51 8.93 -19.50
CA ARG A 238 -30.75 8.43 -18.14
C ARG A 238 -29.72 7.42 -17.62
N LYS A 239 -28.50 7.35 -18.22
CA LYS A 239 -27.39 6.50 -17.76
C LYS A 239 -26.20 7.38 -17.34
N ARG A 240 -25.38 6.85 -16.44
CA ARG A 240 -24.13 7.51 -16.08
C ARG A 240 -23.20 7.53 -17.30
N PRO A 241 -22.57 8.65 -17.59
CA PRO A 241 -21.65 8.78 -18.72
C PRO A 241 -20.36 7.97 -18.50
N TRP A 242 -19.60 7.79 -19.57
CA TRP A 242 -18.21 7.30 -19.51
C TRP A 242 -17.34 7.97 -20.57
N LEU A 243 -16.02 7.84 -20.41
CA LEU A 243 -15.03 8.37 -21.34
C LEU A 243 -14.46 7.26 -22.21
N ILE A 244 -14.19 7.53 -23.48
CA ILE A 244 -13.46 6.62 -24.37
C ILE A 244 -11.95 6.91 -24.26
N GLU A 245 -11.56 8.18 -24.34
CA GLU A 245 -10.19 8.67 -24.27
C GLU A 245 -9.89 9.30 -22.88
N GLY A 246 -10.21 8.57 -21.79
CA GLY A 246 -9.98 9.03 -20.41
C GLY A 246 -8.53 8.92 -19.95
N VAL A 247 -8.29 8.45 -18.71
CA VAL A 247 -6.94 8.24 -18.16
C VAL A 247 -6.33 6.91 -18.60
N ASP A 248 -5.00 6.84 -18.69
CA ASP A 248 -4.30 5.60 -19.04
C ASP A 248 -4.40 4.56 -17.93
N TYR A 249 -4.14 4.99 -16.70
CA TYR A 249 -4.11 4.14 -15.52
C TYR A 249 -4.91 4.74 -14.38
N LEU A 250 -5.64 3.88 -13.68
CA LEU A 250 -6.27 4.23 -12.40
C LEU A 250 -5.67 3.38 -11.29
N PHE A 251 -5.15 4.02 -10.26
CA PHE A 251 -4.75 3.39 -9.01
C PHE A 251 -5.88 3.54 -7.99
N ASP A 252 -6.66 2.48 -7.78
CA ASP A 252 -7.76 2.46 -6.81
C ASP A 252 -7.25 1.97 -5.45
N THR A 253 -7.05 2.90 -4.52
CA THR A 253 -6.59 2.62 -3.15
C THR A 253 -7.73 2.41 -2.16
N VAL A 254 -8.97 2.44 -2.62
CA VAL A 254 -10.20 2.26 -1.82
C VAL A 254 -10.86 0.92 -2.10
N ALA A 255 -10.98 0.55 -3.39
CA ALA A 255 -11.61 -0.67 -3.90
C ALA A 255 -13.08 -0.84 -3.45
N SER A 256 -13.82 0.26 -3.35
CA SER A 256 -15.26 0.18 -3.13
C SER A 256 -16.00 -0.04 -4.46
N PRO A 257 -17.26 -0.55 -4.43
CA PRO A 257 -18.07 -0.64 -5.64
C PRO A 257 -18.18 0.69 -6.39
N GLU A 258 -18.30 1.79 -5.67
CA GLU A 258 -18.40 3.12 -6.25
C GLU A 258 -17.09 3.55 -6.94
N THR A 259 -15.92 3.27 -6.35
CA THR A 259 -14.63 3.65 -6.95
C THR A 259 -14.30 2.80 -8.16
N LEU A 260 -14.63 1.50 -8.13
CA LEU A 260 -14.50 0.61 -9.28
C LEU A 260 -15.46 0.99 -10.41
N GLU A 261 -16.73 1.30 -10.09
CA GLU A 261 -17.71 1.74 -11.09
C GLU A 261 -17.30 3.06 -11.76
N ILE A 262 -16.75 4.00 -11.02
CA ILE A 262 -16.17 5.22 -11.61
C ILE A 262 -14.92 4.89 -12.41
N GLY A 263 -14.06 4.05 -11.87
CA GLY A 263 -12.82 3.63 -12.52
C GLY A 263 -13.03 3.12 -13.93
N ILE A 264 -13.95 2.17 -14.12
CA ILE A 264 -14.27 1.62 -15.46
C ILE A 264 -14.89 2.66 -16.42
N ARG A 265 -15.35 3.79 -15.91
CA ARG A 265 -15.91 4.88 -16.72
C ARG A 265 -14.86 5.88 -17.17
N ILE A 266 -13.82 6.12 -16.37
CA ILE A 266 -12.82 7.17 -16.59
C ILE A 266 -11.53 6.69 -17.26
N VAL A 267 -11.17 5.39 -17.18
CA VAL A 267 -10.00 4.88 -17.89
C VAL A 267 -10.27 4.80 -19.38
N LYS A 268 -9.23 4.94 -20.20
CA LYS A 268 -9.30 4.81 -21.66
C LYS A 268 -9.85 3.44 -22.07
N ALA A 269 -10.51 3.37 -23.21
CA ALA A 269 -10.69 2.13 -23.92
C ALA A 269 -9.32 1.53 -24.24
N ARG A 270 -9.26 0.17 -24.30
CA ARG A 270 -8.01 -0.54 -24.57
C ARG A 270 -7.35 -0.03 -25.84
N LYS A 271 -6.07 0.35 -25.71
CA LYS A 271 -5.22 0.70 -26.82
C LYS A 271 -4.03 -0.27 -26.85
N LYS A 272 -3.77 -0.87 -28.01
CA LYS A 272 -2.58 -1.71 -28.20
C LYS A 272 -1.45 -0.85 -28.76
N ASP A 273 -0.25 -1.11 -28.29
CA ASP A 273 0.96 -0.70 -28.96
C ASP A 273 1.08 -1.48 -30.26
N THR A 274 1.17 -0.77 -31.38
CA THR A 274 1.28 -1.39 -32.70
C THR A 274 2.61 -2.10 -32.94
N GLU A 275 3.65 -1.70 -32.21
CA GLU A 275 4.99 -2.27 -32.34
C GLU A 275 5.21 -3.48 -31.42
N THR A 276 4.80 -3.38 -30.17
CA THR A 276 5.09 -4.40 -29.15
C THR A 276 3.90 -5.33 -28.87
N ASN A 277 2.72 -5.05 -29.43
CA ASN A 277 1.47 -5.73 -29.14
C ASN A 277 1.11 -5.74 -27.63
N SER A 278 1.75 -4.89 -26.82
CA SER A 278 1.53 -4.76 -25.40
C SER A 278 0.33 -3.85 -25.09
N LEU A 279 -0.27 -4.04 -23.93
CA LEU A 279 -1.35 -3.18 -23.42
C LEU A 279 -0.76 -1.86 -22.95
N LEU A 280 -1.13 -0.76 -23.61
CA LEU A 280 -0.64 0.59 -23.29
C LEU A 280 -1.55 1.38 -22.33
N SER A 281 -2.83 1.03 -22.22
CA SER A 281 -3.80 1.86 -21.47
C SER A 281 -5.08 1.10 -21.12
N GLY A 282 -5.97 1.75 -20.39
CA GLY A 282 -7.24 1.16 -19.97
C GLY A 282 -7.07 0.18 -18.81
N VAL A 283 -6.18 0.45 -17.86
CA VAL A 283 -5.89 -0.46 -16.73
C VAL A 283 -6.28 0.17 -15.41
N ILE A 284 -6.96 -0.62 -14.58
CA ILE A 284 -7.23 -0.30 -13.18
C ILE A 284 -6.35 -1.19 -12.30
N VAL A 285 -5.51 -0.59 -11.47
CA VAL A 285 -4.71 -1.28 -10.45
C VAL A 285 -5.40 -1.13 -9.10
N VAL A 286 -5.82 -2.24 -8.52
CA VAL A 286 -6.56 -2.27 -7.26
C VAL A 286 -5.61 -2.63 -6.12
N THR A 287 -5.38 -1.69 -5.21
CA THR A 287 -4.57 -1.85 -3.99
C THR A 287 -5.42 -1.79 -2.73
N GLY A 288 -6.60 -1.21 -2.81
CA GLY A 288 -7.57 -1.21 -1.72
C GLY A 288 -8.15 -2.60 -1.48
N VAL A 289 -8.62 -2.83 -0.26
CA VAL A 289 -9.35 -4.06 0.11
C VAL A 289 -10.69 -3.67 0.70
N SER A 290 -11.78 -4.08 0.06
CA SER A 290 -13.15 -3.84 0.51
C SER A 290 -13.98 -5.12 0.39
N SER A 291 -15.08 -5.18 1.15
CA SER A 291 -16.03 -6.30 1.00
C SER A 291 -16.68 -6.26 -0.38
N PRO A 292 -16.76 -7.40 -1.10
CA PRO A 292 -17.33 -7.45 -2.42
C PRO A 292 -18.82 -7.07 -2.39
N LYS A 293 -19.25 -6.27 -3.39
CA LYS A 293 -20.64 -5.87 -3.62
C LYS A 293 -20.91 -5.82 -5.11
N ARG A 294 -22.19 -5.73 -5.50
CA ARG A 294 -22.57 -5.53 -6.90
C ARG A 294 -22.22 -4.12 -7.36
N TYR A 295 -21.76 -3.97 -8.59
CA TYR A 295 -21.61 -2.71 -9.30
C TYR A 295 -21.88 -2.91 -10.80
N GLU A 296 -22.13 -1.82 -11.52
CA GLU A 296 -22.37 -1.84 -12.95
C GLU A 296 -21.06 -1.88 -13.71
N TRP A 297 -20.82 -2.90 -14.53
CA TRP A 297 -19.57 -3.16 -15.24
C TRP A 297 -19.66 -3.22 -16.77
N THR A 298 -20.80 -2.83 -17.35
CA THR A 298 -20.94 -2.76 -18.79
C THR A 298 -19.82 -2.00 -19.50
N PRO A 299 -19.34 -0.83 -19.00
CA PRO A 299 -18.20 -0.15 -19.61
C PRO A 299 -16.90 -0.95 -19.60
N TRP A 300 -16.68 -1.80 -18.60
CA TRP A 300 -15.53 -2.70 -18.56
C TRP A 300 -15.50 -3.64 -19.76
N TYR A 301 -16.66 -4.27 -20.06
CA TYR A 301 -16.81 -5.14 -21.21
C TYR A 301 -16.60 -4.41 -22.54
N PHE A 302 -17.31 -3.30 -22.77
CA PHE A 302 -17.23 -2.57 -24.03
C PHE A 302 -15.88 -1.90 -24.33
N LYS A 303 -15.15 -1.51 -23.30
CA LYS A 303 -13.86 -0.83 -23.42
C LYS A 303 -12.67 -1.79 -23.34
N GLU A 304 -12.92 -3.09 -23.16
CA GLU A 304 -11.90 -4.13 -22.97
C GLU A 304 -10.87 -3.79 -21.88
N ILE A 305 -11.30 -3.21 -20.76
CA ILE A 305 -10.45 -2.73 -19.67
C ILE A 305 -9.82 -3.90 -18.92
N SER A 306 -8.56 -3.78 -18.51
CA SER A 306 -7.89 -4.69 -17.58
C SER A 306 -8.02 -4.21 -16.13
N ILE A 307 -8.35 -5.13 -15.21
CA ILE A 307 -8.34 -4.88 -13.76
C ILE A 307 -7.29 -5.79 -13.12
N ILE A 308 -6.30 -5.20 -12.47
CA ILE A 308 -5.15 -5.90 -11.89
C ILE A 308 -5.15 -5.72 -10.38
N GLY A 309 -5.15 -6.82 -9.62
CA GLY A 309 -4.91 -6.78 -8.17
C GLY A 309 -3.44 -6.54 -7.86
N SER A 310 -3.16 -5.71 -6.88
CA SER A 310 -1.81 -5.47 -6.36
C SER A 310 -1.77 -5.80 -4.87
N ASN A 311 -0.97 -6.81 -4.50
CA ASN A 311 -0.84 -7.27 -3.12
C ASN A 311 0.54 -6.96 -2.58
N ALA A 312 0.61 -5.99 -1.68
CA ALA A 312 1.79 -5.58 -0.94
C ALA A 312 3.00 -5.24 -1.83
N PHE A 313 4.15 -5.90 -1.65
CA PHE A 313 5.41 -5.62 -2.35
C PHE A 313 6.28 -6.87 -2.40
N ALA A 314 7.36 -6.81 -3.20
CA ALA A 314 8.26 -7.93 -3.40
C ALA A 314 9.71 -7.43 -3.62
N ILE A 315 10.53 -8.26 -4.26
CA ILE A 315 11.72 -7.82 -4.97
C ILE A 315 11.22 -7.15 -6.25
N GLU A 316 11.57 -5.90 -6.43
CA GLU A 316 11.18 -5.08 -7.58
C GLU A 316 12.37 -4.84 -8.51
N GLU A 317 12.06 -4.60 -9.79
CA GLU A 317 13.05 -4.23 -10.79
C GLU A 317 12.72 -2.82 -11.30
N PHE A 318 13.62 -1.87 -11.05
CA PHE A 318 13.45 -0.47 -11.42
C PHE A 318 14.81 0.24 -11.51
N GLU A 319 15.05 1.03 -12.58
CA GLU A 319 16.29 1.79 -12.82
C GLU A 319 17.55 0.90 -12.69
N ASP A 320 17.59 -0.24 -13.39
CA ASP A 320 18.68 -1.23 -13.38
C ASP A 320 18.97 -1.91 -12.02
N HIS A 321 18.15 -1.68 -11.02
CA HIS A 321 18.21 -2.32 -9.72
C HIS A 321 17.13 -3.38 -9.57
N ARG A 322 17.53 -4.58 -9.11
CA ARG A 322 16.61 -5.66 -8.76
C ARG A 322 16.81 -6.01 -7.29
N GLU A 323 15.99 -5.40 -6.44
CA GLU A 323 16.14 -5.46 -4.99
C GLU A 323 14.78 -5.40 -4.26
N HIS A 324 14.80 -5.64 -2.94
CA HIS A 324 13.60 -5.48 -2.12
C HIS A 324 13.11 -4.03 -2.16
N ALA A 325 11.79 -3.83 -2.25
CA ALA A 325 11.16 -2.53 -2.41
C ALA A 325 11.61 -1.46 -1.37
N TYR A 326 12.02 -1.89 -0.15
CA TYR A 326 12.55 -0.97 0.86
C TYR A 326 13.90 -0.35 0.48
N PHE A 327 14.75 -1.07 -0.25
CA PHE A 327 16.04 -0.53 -0.70
C PHE A 327 15.84 0.52 -1.78
N HIS A 328 14.91 0.32 -2.72
CA HIS A 328 14.50 1.38 -3.66
C HIS A 328 14.02 2.63 -2.92
N TYR A 329 13.21 2.44 -1.88
CA TYR A 329 12.71 3.55 -1.06
C TYR A 329 13.84 4.31 -0.37
N PHE A 330 14.78 3.62 0.27
CA PHE A 330 15.92 4.25 0.94
C PHE A 330 16.78 5.00 -0.06
N ARG A 331 17.07 4.42 -1.21
CA ARG A 331 17.80 5.08 -2.29
C ARG A 331 17.12 6.39 -2.73
N PHE A 332 15.82 6.39 -2.95
CA PHE A 332 15.09 7.62 -3.31
C PHE A 332 15.11 8.69 -2.22
N LEU A 333 15.15 8.30 -0.95
CA LEU A 333 15.33 9.23 0.16
C LEU A 333 16.75 9.82 0.19
N GLU A 334 17.77 8.99 0.06
CA GLU A 334 19.19 9.39 0.05
C GLU A 334 19.51 10.30 -1.14
N GLU A 335 18.92 10.05 -2.29
CA GLU A 335 19.00 10.90 -3.49
C GLU A 335 18.17 12.20 -3.35
N GLY A 336 17.42 12.38 -2.29
CA GLY A 336 16.58 13.56 -2.06
C GLY A 336 15.39 13.68 -3.02
N ARG A 337 15.03 12.60 -3.73
CA ARG A 337 13.94 12.62 -4.73
C ARG A 337 12.58 12.84 -4.10
N LEU A 338 12.34 12.35 -2.89
CA LEU A 338 11.03 12.44 -2.24
C LEU A 338 11.13 12.60 -0.72
N ASN A 339 10.07 13.14 -0.14
CA ASN A 339 9.89 13.17 1.30
C ASN A 339 8.42 12.85 1.66
N PRO A 340 8.12 11.63 2.12
CA PRO A 340 6.75 11.23 2.45
C PRO A 340 6.32 11.60 3.86
N THR A 341 7.21 12.03 4.75
CA THR A 341 6.93 12.26 6.17
C THR A 341 5.75 13.20 6.47
N PRO A 342 5.40 14.19 5.62
CA PRO A 342 4.25 15.05 5.88
C PRO A 342 2.89 14.33 5.99
N ILE A 343 2.80 13.05 5.55
CA ILE A 343 1.57 12.27 5.76
C ILE A 343 1.39 11.79 7.19
N ILE A 344 2.44 11.72 8.01
CA ILE A 344 2.35 11.38 9.43
C ILE A 344 1.74 12.58 10.17
N THR A 345 0.46 12.51 10.46
CA THR A 345 -0.30 13.63 11.03
C THR A 345 -0.49 13.52 12.55
N HIS A 346 -0.45 12.31 13.10
CA HIS A 346 -0.71 12.09 14.52
C HIS A 346 0.22 11.00 15.06
N LYS A 347 0.73 11.26 16.28
CA LYS A 347 1.60 10.36 17.03
C LYS A 347 1.05 10.20 18.43
N PHE A 348 0.91 8.96 18.88
CA PHE A 348 0.37 8.62 20.20
C PHE A 348 1.28 7.65 20.93
N PRO A 349 1.39 7.72 22.27
CA PRO A 349 1.93 6.60 23.03
C PRO A 349 0.94 5.41 22.98
N LEU A 350 1.44 4.19 23.22
CA LEU A 350 0.61 2.98 23.08
C LEU A 350 -0.58 2.98 24.05
N GLU A 351 -0.43 3.55 25.24
CA GLU A 351 -1.47 3.66 26.27
C GLU A 351 -2.70 4.41 25.76
N GLU A 352 -2.53 5.34 24.81
CA GLU A 352 -3.62 6.08 24.17
C GLU A 352 -4.22 5.34 22.95
N TYR A 353 -4.06 4.02 22.84
CA TYR A 353 -4.46 3.25 21.64
C TYR A 353 -5.91 3.50 21.23
N LYS A 354 -6.86 3.61 22.15
CA LYS A 354 -8.28 3.91 21.85
C LYS A 354 -8.44 5.22 21.09
N LYS A 355 -7.73 6.26 21.53
CA LYS A 355 -7.74 7.59 20.90
C LYS A 355 -7.05 7.55 19.53
N ALA A 356 -5.94 6.83 19.42
CA ALA A 356 -5.21 6.63 18.17
C ALA A 356 -6.10 5.98 17.09
N PHE A 357 -6.77 4.87 17.43
CA PHE A 357 -7.67 4.18 16.50
C PHE A 357 -8.90 5.03 16.13
N LEU A 358 -9.50 5.74 17.09
CA LEU A 358 -10.60 6.67 16.81
C LEU A 358 -10.14 7.81 15.88
N THR A 359 -8.94 8.36 16.09
CA THR A 359 -8.36 9.39 15.24
C THR A 359 -8.12 8.89 13.83
N ALA A 360 -7.56 7.70 13.67
CA ALA A 360 -7.31 7.08 12.37
C ALA A 360 -8.62 6.74 11.62
N ARG A 361 -9.69 6.35 12.33
CA ARG A 361 -11.02 6.04 11.74
C ARG A 361 -11.80 7.29 11.36
N ALA A 362 -11.82 8.30 12.21
CA ALA A 362 -12.61 9.52 12.01
C ALA A 362 -11.81 10.62 11.27
N GLN A 363 -11.23 10.27 10.12
CA GLN A 363 -10.33 11.11 9.33
C GLN A 363 -10.87 12.51 9.03
N LYS A 364 -12.17 12.65 8.73
CA LYS A 364 -12.80 13.95 8.49
C LYS A 364 -12.72 14.86 9.71
N LYS A 365 -13.01 14.31 10.90
CA LYS A 365 -13.03 15.04 12.16
C LYS A 365 -11.63 15.48 12.59
N TYR A 366 -10.69 14.56 12.56
CA TYR A 366 -9.33 14.78 13.08
C TYR A 366 -8.33 15.21 12.00
N LYS A 367 -8.75 15.29 10.73
CA LYS A 367 -7.87 15.57 9.58
C LYS A 367 -6.66 14.63 9.51
N SER A 368 -6.85 13.38 9.95
CA SER A 368 -5.79 12.38 10.01
C SER A 368 -5.52 11.75 8.64
N ILE A 369 -4.24 11.48 8.37
CA ILE A 369 -3.77 10.71 7.20
C ILE A 369 -3.08 9.45 7.72
N LYS A 370 -1.86 9.57 8.26
CA LYS A 370 -1.15 8.49 8.93
C LYS A 370 -1.10 8.74 10.42
N VAL A 371 -1.56 7.78 11.20
CA VAL A 371 -1.48 7.76 12.66
C VAL A 371 -0.48 6.70 13.06
N ILE A 372 0.40 7.01 14.01
CA ILE A 372 1.45 6.11 14.47
C ILE A 372 1.49 6.03 15.99
N PHE A 373 1.98 4.91 16.49
CA PHE A 373 2.40 4.76 17.88
C PHE A 373 3.89 5.07 18.05
N SER A 374 4.25 5.66 19.17
CA SER A 374 5.63 5.89 19.56
C SER A 374 5.92 5.28 20.93
N PHE A 375 7.10 4.71 21.05
CA PHE A 375 7.60 4.08 22.26
C PHE A 375 8.79 4.87 22.77
N ASN A 376 8.86 5.07 24.09
CA ASN A 376 9.96 5.79 24.73
C ASN A 376 11.23 4.92 24.74
N ASP A 377 12.39 5.57 24.73
CA ASP A 377 13.70 4.90 24.88
C ASP A 377 14.01 4.72 26.38
N ASN A 378 13.15 4.00 27.14
CA ASN A 378 13.41 3.68 28.52
C ASN A 378 14.42 2.53 28.65
#